data_0ab789bcc7540a6c95426e96a45aceb9
#
_entry.id   0ab789bcc7540a6c95426e96a45aceb9
#
_cell.length_a   1.000
_cell.length_b   1.000
_cell.length_c   1.000
_cell.angle_alpha   90.00
_cell.angle_beta   90.00
_cell.angle_gamma   90.00
#
_symmetry.space_group_name_H-M   'P 1'
#
loop_
_entity.id
_entity.type
_entity.pdbx_description
1 polymer ?
#
loop_
_entity_poly.entity_id
_entity_poly.type
_entity_poly.pdbx_seq_one_letter_code
_entity_poly.pdbx_strand_id
1 'polypeptide(L)'
;MVTEAAASKGIDPMKIERIFEHRISLQDRITFQQKSAKYLAAIKETIQEYADKGDVILLGRGAHIILKDHPSVFRIYLNAELDIRIARIAHKNCLKGKKGLETARQTVVESDYARASYHNYLFGVDSFDPLLYDLGLNTTWMTAQQDGDAILSVFELVRV
;
A
#
# COMPACT_ATOMS: atom_id res chain seq x y z
N MET A 1 -7.96 9.65 5.28
CA MET A 1 -9.09 8.71 5.49
C MET A 1 -8.74 7.59 6.46
N VAL A 2 -8.08 6.49 6.09
CA VAL A 2 -7.71 5.42 7.09
C VAL A 2 -6.81 5.94 8.21
N THR A 3 -5.92 6.89 7.90
CA THR A 3 -5.06 7.57 8.88
C THR A 3 -5.84 8.43 9.88
N GLU A 4 -6.88 9.12 9.43
CA GLU A 4 -7.75 9.96 10.29
C GLU A 4 -8.65 9.10 11.18
N ALA A 5 -9.18 8.00 10.64
CA ALA A 5 -9.98 7.06 11.42
C ALA A 5 -9.15 6.31 12.48
N ALA A 6 -7.89 5.97 12.20
CA ALA A 6 -6.98 5.44 13.21
C ALA A 6 -6.66 6.47 14.29
N ALA A 7 -6.47 7.74 13.92
CA ALA A 7 -6.24 8.85 14.85
C ALA A 7 -7.46 9.10 15.75
N SER A 8 -8.68 9.01 15.23
CA SER A 8 -9.92 9.15 16.01
C SER A 8 -10.09 8.06 17.07
N LYS A 9 -9.48 6.90 16.87
CA LYS A 9 -9.41 5.80 17.85
C LYS A 9 -8.18 5.85 18.77
N GLY A 10 -7.47 7.00 18.82
CA GLY A 10 -6.30 7.23 19.68
C GLY A 10 -5.02 6.51 19.23
N ILE A 11 -4.96 6.10 17.98
CA ILE A 11 -3.82 5.43 17.38
C ILE A 11 -3.08 6.44 16.50
N ASP A 12 -1.81 6.71 16.83
CA ASP A 12 -0.95 7.57 16.01
C ASP A 12 -0.38 6.79 14.82
N PRO A 13 -0.88 7.05 13.59
CA PRO A 13 -0.44 6.31 12.40
C PRO A 13 1.03 6.58 12.07
N MET A 14 1.54 7.76 12.39
CA MET A 14 2.92 8.17 12.13
C MET A 14 3.94 7.39 12.99
N LYS A 15 3.55 7.03 14.22
CA LYS A 15 4.41 6.19 15.07
C LYS A 15 4.58 4.79 14.52
N ILE A 16 3.59 4.27 13.83
CA ILE A 16 3.62 2.93 13.27
C ILE A 16 4.38 2.91 11.94
N GLU A 17 4.23 3.93 11.10
CA GLU A 17 5.03 4.07 9.89
C GLU A 17 6.53 4.10 10.20
N ARG A 18 6.96 4.89 11.19
CA ARG A 18 8.36 4.96 11.63
C ARG A 18 8.95 3.63 12.08
N ILE A 19 8.12 2.72 12.58
CA ILE A 19 8.57 1.41 13.06
C ILE A 19 8.94 0.49 11.88
N PHE A 20 8.27 0.63 10.73
CA PHE A 20 8.59 -0.15 9.52
C PHE A 20 9.75 0.43 8.72
N GLU A 21 10.06 1.72 8.91
CA GLU A 21 11.19 2.38 8.24
C GLU A 21 12.55 2.12 8.94
N HIS A 22 12.56 1.66 10.20
CA HIS A 22 13.79 1.47 10.98
C HIS A 22 13.96 0.01 11.43
N ARG A 23 15.20 -0.47 11.45
CA ARG A 23 15.57 -1.76 12.05
C ARG A 23 15.28 -1.74 13.56
N ILE A 24 14.25 -2.44 13.98
CA ILE A 24 13.77 -2.46 15.37
C ILE A 24 14.60 -3.42 16.21
N SER A 25 14.97 -3.00 17.44
CA SER A 25 15.58 -3.87 18.45
C SER A 25 14.63 -4.98 18.93
N LEU A 26 15.18 -6.08 19.46
CA LEU A 26 14.37 -7.19 19.99
C LEU A 26 13.42 -6.75 21.12
N GLN A 27 13.81 -5.75 21.92
CA GLN A 27 13.03 -5.22 23.06
C GLN A 27 11.80 -4.42 22.58
N ASP A 28 11.96 -3.71 21.46
CA ASP A 28 10.88 -2.95 20.83
C ASP A 28 9.83 -3.87 20.17
N ARG A 29 10.25 -5.09 19.74
CA ARG A 29 9.33 -6.06 19.11
C ARG A 29 8.19 -6.51 20.03
N ILE A 30 8.46 -6.76 21.33
CA ILE A 30 7.44 -7.25 22.28
C ILE A 30 6.41 -6.16 22.58
N THR A 31 6.88 -4.95 22.89
CA THR A 31 6.00 -3.79 23.12
C THR A 31 5.20 -3.43 21.85
N PHE A 32 5.82 -3.65 20.69
CA PHE A 32 5.21 -3.41 19.39
C PHE A 32 4.14 -4.45 19.08
N GLN A 33 4.33 -5.72 19.45
CA GLN A 33 3.37 -6.79 19.15
C GLN A 33 2.01 -6.52 19.81
N GLN A 34 1.97 -5.98 21.02
CA GLN A 34 0.73 -5.58 21.69
C GLN A 34 0.09 -4.33 21.09
N LYS A 35 0.91 -3.34 20.67
CA LYS A 35 0.43 -2.12 20.02
C LYS A 35 -0.02 -2.37 18.58
N SER A 36 0.67 -3.26 17.87
CA SER A 36 0.33 -3.62 16.48
C SER A 36 -0.99 -4.38 16.37
N ALA A 37 -1.34 -5.22 17.36
CA ALA A 37 -2.62 -5.93 17.37
C ALA A 37 -3.81 -4.96 17.47
N LYS A 38 -3.74 -3.95 18.37
CA LYS A 38 -4.77 -2.91 18.47
C LYS A 38 -4.86 -2.05 17.21
N TYR A 39 -3.71 -1.71 16.64
CA TYR A 39 -3.64 -0.96 15.40
C TYR A 39 -4.25 -1.75 14.23
N LEU A 40 -3.88 -3.02 14.09
CA LEU A 40 -4.41 -3.88 13.04
C LEU A 40 -5.93 -4.06 13.17
N ALA A 41 -6.43 -4.22 14.39
CA ALA A 41 -7.87 -4.32 14.65
C ALA A 41 -8.61 -3.03 14.21
N ALA A 42 -8.11 -1.85 14.57
CA ALA A 42 -8.70 -0.58 14.19
C ALA A 42 -8.64 -0.32 12.67
N ILE A 43 -7.54 -0.69 12.02
CA ILE A 43 -7.43 -0.60 10.55
C ILE A 43 -8.40 -1.56 9.87
N LYS A 44 -8.49 -2.81 10.33
CA LYS A 44 -9.43 -3.79 9.77
C LYS A 44 -10.87 -3.28 9.84
N GLU A 45 -11.29 -2.85 11.01
CA GLU A 45 -12.63 -2.30 11.23
C GLU A 45 -12.90 -1.09 10.30
N THR A 46 -11.98 -0.14 10.25
CA THR A 46 -12.13 1.05 9.39
C THR A 46 -12.20 0.69 7.90
N ILE A 47 -11.33 -0.22 7.43
CA ILE A 47 -11.31 -0.66 6.02
C ILE A 47 -12.61 -1.38 5.68
N GLN A 48 -13.11 -2.23 6.59
CA GLN A 48 -14.39 -2.93 6.44
C GLN A 48 -15.56 -1.94 6.33
N GLU A 49 -15.65 -0.97 7.26
CA GLU A 49 -16.68 0.07 7.24
C GLU A 49 -16.72 0.86 5.91
N TYR A 50 -15.55 1.15 5.32
CA TYR A 50 -15.50 1.82 4.02
C TYR A 50 -15.90 0.89 2.88
N ALA A 51 -15.49 -0.38 2.91
CA ALA A 51 -15.89 -1.35 1.90
C ALA A 51 -17.40 -1.60 1.91
N ASP A 52 -18.01 -1.72 3.11
CA ASP A 52 -19.45 -1.94 3.27
C ASP A 52 -20.28 -0.73 2.79
N LYS A 53 -19.74 0.49 2.87
CA LYS A 53 -20.38 1.71 2.31
C LYS A 53 -20.36 1.75 0.78
N GLY A 54 -19.41 1.04 0.15
CA GLY A 54 -19.22 1.06 -1.30
C GLY A 54 -18.67 2.38 -1.86
N ASP A 55 -18.59 2.46 -3.17
CA ASP A 55 -18.16 3.64 -3.94
C ASP A 55 -16.87 4.29 -3.44
N VAL A 56 -15.87 3.46 -3.08
CA VAL A 56 -14.61 3.91 -2.49
C VAL A 56 -13.40 3.25 -3.15
N ILE A 57 -12.32 4.01 -3.28
CA ILE A 57 -10.99 3.49 -3.63
C ILE A 57 -10.12 3.50 -2.38
N LEU A 58 -9.69 2.31 -1.94
CA LEU A 58 -8.83 2.13 -0.78
C LEU A 58 -7.38 1.94 -1.24
N LEU A 59 -6.48 2.84 -0.82
CA LEU A 59 -5.07 2.78 -1.21
C LEU A 59 -4.19 2.25 -0.08
N GLY A 60 -3.58 1.08 -0.31
CA GLY A 60 -2.58 0.51 0.58
C GLY A 60 -3.14 -0.04 1.89
N ARG A 61 -2.33 0.00 2.96
CA ARG A 61 -2.65 -0.46 4.33
C ARG A 61 -3.09 -1.92 4.44
N GLY A 62 -2.80 -2.74 3.42
CA GLY A 62 -3.21 -4.14 3.40
C GLY A 62 -4.70 -4.34 3.12
N ALA A 63 -5.40 -3.33 2.58
CA ALA A 63 -6.83 -3.43 2.27
C ALA A 63 -7.16 -4.65 1.41
N HIS A 64 -6.34 -4.95 0.39
CA HIS A 64 -6.49 -6.12 -0.47
C HIS A 64 -6.40 -7.47 0.27
N ILE A 65 -5.68 -7.52 1.41
CA ILE A 65 -5.57 -8.71 2.25
C ILE A 65 -6.75 -8.76 3.23
N ILE A 66 -7.07 -7.63 3.83
CA ILE A 66 -8.17 -7.50 4.81
C ILE A 66 -9.52 -7.85 4.15
N LEU A 67 -9.70 -7.42 2.91
CA LEU A 67 -10.95 -7.58 2.14
C LEU A 67 -10.89 -8.72 1.12
N LYS A 68 -9.97 -9.68 1.27
CA LYS A 68 -9.77 -10.77 0.30
C LYS A 68 -11.04 -11.60 0.02
N ASP A 69 -11.90 -11.74 1.02
CA ASP A 69 -13.13 -12.52 0.94
C ASP A 69 -14.39 -11.63 0.78
N HIS A 70 -14.22 -10.32 0.57
CA HIS A 70 -15.33 -9.40 0.42
C HIS A 70 -15.87 -9.43 -1.02
N PRO A 71 -17.17 -9.77 -1.24
CA PRO A 71 -17.70 -10.07 -2.58
C PRO A 71 -17.72 -8.89 -3.55
N SER A 72 -17.74 -7.65 -3.04
CA SER A 72 -17.83 -6.44 -3.87
C SER A 72 -16.48 -5.73 -4.03
N VAL A 73 -15.37 -6.33 -3.63
CA VAL A 73 -14.03 -5.71 -3.71
C VAL A 73 -13.25 -6.26 -4.88
N PHE A 74 -12.72 -5.35 -5.69
CA PHE A 74 -11.80 -5.65 -6.78
C PHE A 74 -10.40 -5.18 -6.41
N ARG A 75 -9.46 -6.13 -6.31
CA ARG A 75 -8.11 -5.90 -5.78
C ARG A 75 -7.13 -5.69 -6.93
N ILE A 76 -6.45 -4.55 -6.94
CA ILE A 76 -5.58 -4.16 -8.04
C ILE A 76 -4.16 -3.94 -7.53
N TYR A 77 -3.19 -4.51 -8.25
CA TYR A 77 -1.77 -4.26 -8.06
C TYR A 77 -1.22 -3.47 -9.24
N LEU A 78 -0.67 -2.30 -8.96
CA LEU A 78 0.01 -1.46 -9.95
C LEU A 78 1.52 -1.58 -9.78
N ASN A 79 2.22 -1.90 -10.85
CA ASN A 79 3.67 -1.99 -10.88
C ASN A 79 4.25 -1.20 -12.07
N ALA A 80 5.54 -0.91 -12.03
CA ALA A 80 6.31 -0.39 -13.14
C ALA A 80 7.78 -0.74 -12.95
N GLU A 81 8.55 -0.71 -14.04
CA GLU A 81 10.00 -0.88 -14.01
C GLU A 81 10.66 0.12 -13.05
N LEU A 82 11.72 -0.32 -12.38
CA LEU A 82 12.39 0.48 -11.34
C LEU A 82 12.83 1.86 -11.83
N ASP A 83 13.44 1.94 -13.00
CA ASP A 83 13.94 3.20 -13.54
C ASP A 83 12.79 4.18 -13.91
N ILE A 84 11.64 3.66 -14.35
CA ILE A 84 10.44 4.45 -14.58
C ILE A 84 9.88 5.00 -13.25
N ARG A 85 9.83 4.18 -12.22
CA ARG A 85 9.39 4.63 -10.89
C ARG A 85 10.33 5.69 -10.31
N ILE A 86 11.64 5.52 -10.48
CA ILE A 86 12.66 6.52 -10.09
C ILE A 86 12.43 7.84 -10.82
N ALA A 87 12.22 7.80 -12.15
CA ALA A 87 11.96 8.99 -12.95
C ALA A 87 10.68 9.70 -12.50
N ARG A 88 9.60 8.96 -12.24
CA ARG A 88 8.33 9.51 -11.71
C ARG A 88 8.52 10.20 -10.35
N ILE A 89 9.26 9.59 -9.43
CA ILE A 89 9.57 10.19 -8.10
C ILE A 89 10.47 11.41 -8.24
N ALA A 90 11.50 11.37 -9.09
CA ALA A 90 12.36 12.52 -9.34
C ALA A 90 11.55 13.70 -9.90
N HIS A 91 10.67 13.46 -10.87
CA HIS A 91 9.80 14.48 -11.45
C HIS A 91 8.83 15.06 -10.41
N LYS A 92 8.12 14.19 -9.68
CA LYS A 92 7.14 14.60 -8.65
C LYS A 92 7.75 15.49 -7.57
N ASN A 93 8.99 15.18 -7.16
CA ASN A 93 9.69 15.90 -6.09
C ASN A 93 10.63 16.99 -6.62
N CYS A 94 10.56 17.31 -7.91
CA CYS A 94 11.41 18.32 -8.56
C CYS A 94 12.93 18.08 -8.36
N LEU A 95 13.35 16.81 -8.23
CA LEU A 95 14.75 16.42 -8.05
C LEU A 95 15.49 16.46 -9.39
N LYS A 96 16.67 17.08 -9.43
CA LYS A 96 17.43 17.29 -10.67
C LYS A 96 18.86 16.75 -10.57
N GLY A 97 19.41 16.38 -11.74
CA GLY A 97 20.77 15.92 -11.88
C GLY A 97 21.04 14.56 -11.20
N LYS A 98 22.30 14.14 -11.23
CA LYS A 98 22.72 12.81 -10.73
C LYS A 98 22.35 12.59 -9.25
N LYS A 99 22.56 13.59 -8.40
CA LYS A 99 22.23 13.52 -6.97
C LYS A 99 20.71 13.39 -6.74
N GLY A 100 19.90 14.10 -7.53
CA GLY A 100 18.45 14.01 -7.46
C GLY A 100 17.93 12.62 -7.85
N LEU A 101 18.48 12.01 -8.91
CA LEU A 101 18.14 10.65 -9.31
C LEU A 101 18.53 9.62 -8.25
N GLU A 102 19.69 9.77 -7.61
CA GLU A 102 20.10 8.88 -6.52
C GLU A 102 19.16 8.99 -5.31
N THR A 103 18.76 10.20 -4.92
CA THR A 103 17.76 10.41 -3.87
C THR A 103 16.42 9.77 -4.25
N ALA A 104 15.97 9.89 -5.49
CA ALA A 104 14.74 9.25 -5.97
C ALA A 104 14.85 7.72 -5.93
N ARG A 105 15.99 7.15 -6.33
CA ARG A 105 16.27 5.70 -6.26
C ARG A 105 16.15 5.20 -4.83
N GLN A 106 16.83 5.87 -3.91
CA GLN A 106 16.78 5.51 -2.49
C GLN A 106 15.36 5.55 -1.96
N THR A 107 14.58 6.60 -2.26
CA THR A 107 13.16 6.73 -1.87
C THR A 107 12.32 5.56 -2.37
N VAL A 108 12.50 5.14 -3.63
CA VAL A 108 11.74 4.01 -4.21
C VAL A 108 12.10 2.71 -3.50
N VAL A 109 13.40 2.41 -3.32
CA VAL A 109 13.89 1.17 -2.71
C VAL A 109 13.43 1.08 -1.24
N GLU A 110 13.55 2.17 -0.49
CA GLU A 110 13.09 2.23 0.92
C GLU A 110 11.57 2.01 1.02
N SER A 111 10.79 2.62 0.12
CA SER A 111 9.34 2.43 0.07
C SER A 111 8.94 0.99 -0.25
N ASP A 112 9.63 0.33 -1.19
CA ASP A 112 9.37 -1.08 -1.52
C ASP A 112 9.71 -1.99 -0.33
N TYR A 113 10.85 -1.75 0.32
CA TYR A 113 11.26 -2.50 1.51
C TYR A 113 10.27 -2.31 2.67
N ALA A 114 9.84 -1.08 2.93
CA ALA A 114 8.88 -0.76 3.98
C ALA A 114 7.53 -1.47 3.72
N ARG A 115 7.07 -1.48 2.47
CA ARG A 115 5.83 -2.16 2.06
C ARG A 115 5.94 -3.67 2.26
N ALA A 116 7.01 -4.30 1.78
CA ALA A 116 7.23 -5.73 1.93
C ALA A 116 7.30 -6.13 3.41
N SER A 117 8.05 -5.36 4.22
CA SER A 117 8.16 -5.58 5.67
C SER A 117 6.82 -5.44 6.39
N TYR A 118 6.03 -4.43 6.02
CA TYR A 118 4.69 -4.20 6.57
C TYR A 118 3.75 -5.39 6.30
N HIS A 119 3.70 -5.87 5.06
CA HIS A 119 2.81 -6.98 4.69
C HIS A 119 3.25 -8.30 5.34
N ASN A 120 4.55 -8.59 5.31
CA ASN A 120 5.09 -9.78 5.95
C ASN A 120 4.83 -9.77 7.47
N TYR A 121 5.10 -8.65 8.13
CA TYR A 121 4.96 -8.55 9.59
C TYR A 121 3.50 -8.63 10.06
N LEU A 122 2.58 -7.88 9.45
CA LEU A 122 1.19 -7.80 9.92
C LEU A 122 0.30 -8.92 9.40
N PHE A 123 0.60 -9.46 8.23
CA PHE A 123 -0.27 -10.42 7.55
C PHE A 123 0.39 -11.75 7.21
N GLY A 124 1.73 -11.85 7.35
CA GLY A 124 2.48 -13.07 7.02
C GLY A 124 2.52 -13.40 5.53
N VAL A 125 2.36 -12.40 4.66
CA VAL A 125 2.30 -12.59 3.20
C VAL A 125 3.41 -11.84 2.47
N ASP A 126 3.76 -12.35 1.29
CA ASP A 126 4.57 -11.61 0.32
C ASP A 126 3.67 -10.63 -0.44
N SER A 127 3.96 -9.34 -0.35
CA SER A 127 3.20 -8.28 -1.04
C SER A 127 3.28 -8.37 -2.57
N PHE A 128 4.19 -9.17 -3.11
CA PHE A 128 4.37 -9.37 -4.55
C PHE A 128 3.67 -10.64 -5.06
N ASP A 129 3.04 -11.44 -4.20
CA ASP A 129 2.28 -12.60 -4.60
C ASP A 129 1.08 -12.17 -5.48
N PRO A 130 1.05 -12.55 -6.79
CA PRO A 130 -0.02 -12.16 -7.70
C PRO A 130 -1.39 -12.70 -7.28
N LEU A 131 -1.46 -13.78 -6.50
CA LEU A 131 -2.70 -14.37 -6.03
C LEU A 131 -3.44 -13.52 -4.99
N LEU A 132 -2.79 -12.49 -4.47
CA LEU A 132 -3.42 -11.50 -3.57
C LEU A 132 -4.28 -10.47 -4.32
N TYR A 133 -4.27 -10.48 -5.65
CA TYR A 133 -4.89 -9.45 -6.49
C TYR A 133 -5.75 -10.06 -7.58
N ASP A 134 -6.79 -9.36 -7.97
CA ASP A 134 -7.68 -9.76 -9.07
C ASP A 134 -7.19 -9.23 -10.42
N LEU A 135 -6.41 -8.11 -10.39
CA LEU A 135 -5.75 -7.53 -11.54
C LEU A 135 -4.34 -7.05 -11.18
N GLY A 136 -3.33 -7.50 -11.91
CA GLY A 136 -1.98 -6.94 -11.92
C GLY A 136 -1.74 -6.13 -13.19
N LEU A 137 -1.38 -4.84 -13.06
CA LEU A 137 -1.13 -3.97 -14.21
C LEU A 137 0.30 -3.41 -14.16
N ASN A 138 1.06 -3.64 -15.25
CA ASN A 138 2.35 -3.02 -15.47
C ASN A 138 2.16 -1.67 -16.17
N THR A 139 2.36 -0.60 -15.42
CA THR A 139 2.15 0.79 -15.88
C THR A 139 3.38 1.42 -16.52
N THR A 140 4.41 0.64 -16.89
CA THR A 140 5.68 1.14 -17.42
C THR A 140 5.47 1.97 -18.68
N TRP A 141 4.62 1.49 -19.58
CA TRP A 141 4.45 2.05 -20.95
C TRP A 141 3.12 2.81 -21.14
N MET A 142 2.34 2.94 -20.10
CA MET A 142 1.01 3.53 -20.17
C MET A 142 0.99 4.88 -19.45
N THR A 143 0.13 5.76 -19.92
CA THR A 143 -0.22 6.99 -19.18
C THR A 143 -1.21 6.66 -18.06
N ALA A 144 -1.32 7.53 -17.07
CA ALA A 144 -2.28 7.35 -15.99
C ALA A 144 -3.74 7.22 -16.47
N GLN A 145 -4.08 7.90 -17.59
CA GLN A 145 -5.40 7.77 -18.22
C GLN A 145 -5.60 6.36 -18.79
N GLN A 146 -4.62 5.86 -19.54
CA GLN A 146 -4.67 4.51 -20.11
C GLN A 146 -4.72 3.43 -19.03
N ASP A 147 -3.96 3.60 -17.93
CA ASP A 147 -4.03 2.72 -16.75
C ASP A 147 -5.45 2.70 -16.18
N GLY A 148 -6.08 3.87 -16.02
CA GLY A 148 -7.45 4.00 -15.52
C GLY A 148 -8.48 3.34 -16.43
N ASP A 149 -8.39 3.58 -17.74
CA ASP A 149 -9.31 3.02 -18.74
C ASP A 149 -9.20 1.48 -18.79
N ALA A 150 -7.98 0.93 -18.70
CA ALA A 150 -7.76 -0.50 -18.65
C ALA A 150 -8.36 -1.13 -17.37
N ILE A 151 -8.17 -0.49 -16.22
CA ILE A 151 -8.75 -0.93 -14.94
C ILE A 151 -10.29 -0.93 -15.01
N LEU A 152 -10.88 0.15 -15.51
CA LEU A 152 -12.34 0.27 -15.62
C LEU A 152 -12.91 -0.79 -16.57
N SER A 153 -12.27 -1.02 -17.71
CA SER A 153 -12.69 -2.03 -18.68
C SER A 153 -12.73 -3.45 -18.07
N VAL A 154 -11.69 -3.81 -17.30
CA VAL A 154 -11.66 -5.13 -16.63
C VAL A 154 -12.68 -5.18 -15.49
N PHE A 155 -12.81 -4.10 -14.72
CA PHE A 155 -13.74 -4.03 -13.60
C PHE A 155 -15.20 -4.21 -14.06
N GLU A 156 -15.58 -3.60 -15.19
CA GLU A 156 -16.91 -3.75 -15.77
C GLU A 156 -17.21 -5.18 -16.24
N LEU A 157 -16.17 -5.89 -16.73
CA LEU A 157 -16.31 -7.29 -17.18
C LEU A 157 -16.49 -8.29 -16.02
N VAL A 158 -15.95 -8.00 -14.85
CA VAL A 158 -16.01 -8.91 -13.69
C VAL A 158 -17.13 -8.55 -12.70
N ARG A 159 -17.76 -7.39 -12.87
CA ARG A 159 -19.00 -7.05 -12.18
C ARG A 159 -20.17 -7.84 -12.80
N VAL A 160 -20.38 -9.01 -12.27
CA VAL A 160 -21.60 -9.81 -12.55
C VAL A 160 -22.58 -9.60 -11.41
#